data_64f65b6b86cc46325011385c2e692ddf
#
_entry.id   64f65b6b86cc46325011385c2e692ddf
#
_cell.length_a   1.000
_cell.length_b   1.000
_cell.length_c   1.000
_cell.angle_alpha   90.00
_cell.angle_beta   90.00
_cell.angle_gamma   90.00
#
_symmetry.space_group_name_H-M   'P 1'
#
loop_
_entity.id
_entity.type
_entity.pdbx_description
1 polymer ?
#
loop_
_entity_poly.entity_id
_entity_poly.type
_entity_poly.pdbx_seq_one_letter_code
_entity_poly.pdbx_strand_id
1 'polypeptide(L)'
;MPSDVVMLFGGQSREHVVSIASAKFLAAELPEAAYWYESEAGPVFEVAREELLGLAKPFEQKFVPARAPRFGGLRDAIDGGALADKVVFFAWHGGRGEDGTVQRWLEDAGVSYTGSDAAASALCFDKDLARAAVAAAGLHLPRGARLSEADPHALFADVGAVALKPIADGSSNGLYLVHDRDALDRALAAIDDRAAYLIEEFVQGTELTVGVIDEPGGARALPCTEVRLERGRVFDFAGKYLGQGTVEITPAEIPAEATAAAQELAVRAHEALGCRGYSRTDMILSSDGPVYLETNTLPGMTHASFIPQQLRAAGVPMRAFLEGQIALARTR
;
A
#
# COMPACT_ATOMS: atom_id res chain seq x y z
N MET A 1 -8.17 -21.06 24.01
CA MET A 1 -7.40 -21.83 23.01
C MET A 1 -6.47 -20.84 22.31
N PRO A 2 -5.25 -21.20 21.90
CA PRO A 2 -4.43 -20.29 21.12
C PRO A 2 -5.20 -19.90 19.83
N SER A 3 -5.15 -18.63 19.45
CA SER A 3 -5.79 -18.13 18.23
C SER A 3 -5.24 -18.87 17.00
N ASP A 4 -6.11 -19.15 16.03
CA ASP A 4 -5.73 -19.65 14.71
C ASP A 4 -5.34 -18.50 13.76
N VAL A 5 -5.47 -17.23 14.21
CA VAL A 5 -5.07 -16.04 13.48
C VAL A 5 -3.85 -15.40 14.12
N VAL A 6 -2.82 -15.14 13.32
CA VAL A 6 -1.60 -14.43 13.73
C VAL A 6 -1.57 -13.09 12.98
N MET A 7 -1.70 -11.98 13.70
CA MET A 7 -1.47 -10.66 13.17
C MET A 7 0.04 -10.38 13.13
N LEU A 8 0.59 -10.32 11.93
CA LEU A 8 2.01 -10.05 11.70
C LEU A 8 2.23 -8.57 11.39
N PHE A 9 3.15 -7.92 12.11
CA PHE A 9 3.41 -6.50 11.99
C PHE A 9 4.86 -6.13 12.32
N GLY A 10 5.23 -4.86 12.09
CA GLY A 10 6.58 -4.35 12.24
C GLY A 10 7.35 -4.42 10.94
N GLY A 11 8.41 -5.24 10.90
CA GLY A 11 9.25 -5.43 9.71
C GLY A 11 10.43 -4.47 9.63
N GLN A 12 11.24 -4.63 8.58
CA GLN A 12 12.50 -3.90 8.40
C GLN A 12 12.38 -2.73 7.40
N SER A 13 11.16 -2.36 7.03
CA SER A 13 10.90 -1.25 6.09
C SER A 13 10.91 0.11 6.80
N ARG A 14 10.98 1.18 6.01
CA ARG A 14 10.82 2.56 6.50
C ARG A 14 9.41 2.82 7.05
N GLU A 15 8.43 1.98 6.71
CA GLU A 15 7.05 2.06 7.16
C GLU A 15 6.77 1.23 8.43
N HIS A 16 7.85 0.81 9.12
CA HIS A 16 7.78 0.04 10.37
C HIS A 16 6.82 0.66 11.42
N VAL A 17 6.89 1.96 11.61
CA VAL A 17 6.02 2.67 12.58
C VAL A 17 4.56 2.69 12.14
N VAL A 18 4.31 2.75 10.82
CA VAL A 18 2.95 2.66 10.24
C VAL A 18 2.36 1.27 10.50
N SER A 19 3.18 0.24 10.35
CA SER A 19 2.79 -1.14 10.64
C SER A 19 2.40 -1.33 12.11
N ILE A 20 3.17 -0.77 13.05
CA ILE A 20 2.83 -0.79 14.49
C ILE A 20 1.51 -0.04 14.74
N ALA A 21 1.32 1.13 14.13
CA ALA A 21 0.10 1.93 14.29
C ALA A 21 -1.13 1.19 13.72
N SER A 22 -0.98 0.52 12.58
CA SER A 22 -2.01 -0.34 11.98
C SER A 22 -2.35 -1.51 12.90
N ALA A 23 -1.35 -2.24 13.39
CA ALA A 23 -1.56 -3.35 14.30
C ALA A 23 -2.26 -2.93 15.59
N LYS A 24 -1.89 -1.77 16.16
CA LYS A 24 -2.57 -1.21 17.32
C LYS A 24 -4.06 -0.95 17.06
N PHE A 25 -4.38 -0.34 15.93
CA PHE A 25 -5.78 -0.07 15.55
C PHE A 25 -6.55 -1.38 15.36
N LEU A 26 -5.99 -2.33 14.62
CA LEU A 26 -6.61 -3.61 14.32
C LEU A 26 -6.72 -4.52 15.55
N ALA A 27 -5.83 -4.40 16.53
CA ALA A 27 -5.88 -5.15 17.77
C ALA A 27 -7.13 -4.83 18.62
N ALA A 28 -7.75 -3.67 18.43
CA ALA A 28 -9.04 -3.36 19.04
C ALA A 28 -10.19 -4.19 18.44
N GLU A 29 -10.09 -4.50 17.14
CA GLU A 29 -11.12 -5.18 16.34
C GLU A 29 -10.98 -6.71 16.32
N LEU A 30 -9.76 -7.23 16.53
CA LEU A 30 -9.45 -8.67 16.55
C LEU A 30 -8.78 -9.07 17.88
N PRO A 31 -9.46 -8.97 19.02
CA PRO A 31 -8.86 -9.22 20.33
C PRO A 31 -8.40 -10.67 20.53
N GLU A 32 -8.91 -11.61 19.75
CA GLU A 32 -8.60 -13.03 19.77
C GLU A 32 -7.34 -13.41 18.98
N ALA A 33 -6.79 -12.52 18.15
CA ALA A 33 -5.58 -12.82 17.38
C ALA A 33 -4.34 -12.95 18.29
N ALA A 34 -3.36 -13.74 17.86
CA ALA A 34 -2.00 -13.66 18.35
C ALA A 34 -1.25 -12.54 17.64
N TYR A 35 -0.41 -11.79 18.35
CA TYR A 35 0.29 -10.64 17.78
C TYR A 35 1.78 -10.91 17.66
N TRP A 36 2.30 -10.95 16.44
CA TRP A 36 3.70 -11.19 16.15
C TRP A 36 4.35 -9.94 15.57
N TYR A 37 5.32 -9.43 16.31
CA TYR A 37 6.09 -8.25 15.97
C TYR A 37 7.46 -8.64 15.45
N GLU A 38 7.76 -8.33 14.18
CA GLU A 38 9.13 -8.35 13.69
C GLU A 38 9.80 -7.00 13.95
N SER A 39 10.89 -6.99 14.70
CA SER A 39 11.65 -5.77 14.95
C SER A 39 12.45 -5.34 13.71
N GLU A 40 12.89 -4.08 13.68
CA GLU A 40 13.79 -3.58 12.64
C GLU A 40 15.10 -4.38 12.51
N ALA A 41 15.54 -5.01 13.59
CA ALA A 41 16.74 -5.86 13.63
C ALA A 41 16.48 -7.31 13.14
N GLY A 42 15.23 -7.70 12.91
CA GLY A 42 14.84 -9.01 12.39
C GLY A 42 14.20 -9.99 13.36
N PRO A 43 14.59 -10.05 14.66
CA PRO A 43 13.94 -10.94 15.60
C PRO A 43 12.43 -10.75 15.70
N VAL A 44 11.71 -11.87 15.88
CA VAL A 44 10.25 -11.91 16.01
C VAL A 44 9.84 -12.15 17.46
N PHE A 45 8.92 -11.33 17.93
CA PHE A 45 8.38 -11.34 19.29
C PHE A 45 6.90 -11.67 19.24
N GLU A 46 6.46 -12.50 20.18
CA GLU A 46 5.04 -12.64 20.50
C GLU A 46 4.71 -11.62 21.59
N VAL A 47 3.84 -10.67 21.29
CA VAL A 47 3.50 -9.56 22.18
C VAL A 47 2.07 -9.68 22.68
N ALA A 48 1.81 -9.18 23.90
CA ALA A 48 0.46 -9.12 24.40
C ALA A 48 -0.33 -7.97 23.73
N ARG A 49 -1.63 -8.19 23.56
CA ARG A 49 -2.55 -7.17 23.01
C ARG A 49 -2.46 -5.85 23.77
N GLU A 50 -2.35 -5.95 25.09
CA GLU A 50 -2.27 -4.81 26.01
C GLU A 50 -1.01 -3.97 25.79
N GLU A 51 0.10 -4.58 25.37
CA GLU A 51 1.34 -3.87 25.02
C GLU A 51 1.10 -2.95 23.78
N LEU A 52 0.40 -3.47 22.77
CA LEU A 52 0.02 -2.68 21.58
C LEU A 52 -0.96 -1.56 21.93
N LEU A 53 -2.03 -1.87 22.66
CA LEU A 53 -3.06 -0.90 23.01
C LEU A 53 -2.50 0.18 23.95
N GLY A 54 -1.54 -0.16 24.81
CA GLY A 54 -0.87 0.75 25.74
C GLY A 54 0.09 1.75 25.07
N LEU A 55 0.48 1.53 23.82
CA LEU A 55 1.36 2.45 23.06
C LEU A 55 0.59 3.72 22.70
N ALA A 56 0.77 4.82 23.44
CA ALA A 56 -0.05 6.02 23.26
C ALA A 56 0.17 6.69 21.89
N LYS A 57 1.42 6.79 21.45
CA LYS A 57 1.85 7.55 20.26
C LYS A 57 2.76 6.68 19.35
N PRO A 58 2.20 5.81 18.48
CA PRO A 58 2.99 4.87 17.67
C PRO A 58 4.04 5.53 16.79
N PHE A 59 3.79 6.75 16.29
CA PHE A 59 4.72 7.50 15.43
C PHE A 59 5.83 8.24 16.17
N GLU A 60 5.70 8.44 17.50
CA GLU A 60 6.65 9.19 18.31
C GLU A 60 7.41 8.32 19.32
N GLN A 61 6.86 7.15 19.65
CA GLN A 61 7.38 6.25 20.67
C GLN A 61 7.90 4.96 20.05
N LYS A 62 9.11 4.58 20.44
CA LYS A 62 9.65 3.26 20.03
C LYS A 62 8.86 2.16 20.74
N PHE A 63 8.36 1.20 19.96
CA PHE A 63 7.75 -0.01 20.51
C PHE A 63 8.84 -0.96 20.99
N VAL A 64 8.76 -1.34 22.26
CA VAL A 64 9.72 -2.25 22.91
C VAL A 64 8.93 -3.40 23.55
N PRO A 65 9.00 -4.62 22.98
CA PRO A 65 8.34 -5.80 23.56
C PRO A 65 8.83 -6.10 24.99
N ALA A 66 7.92 -6.48 25.87
CA ALA A 66 8.24 -6.80 27.27
C ALA A 66 8.98 -8.14 27.43
N ARG A 67 8.87 -9.04 26.44
CA ARG A 67 9.45 -10.39 26.45
C ARG A 67 10.66 -10.48 25.52
N ALA A 68 11.48 -11.49 25.73
CA ALA A 68 12.54 -11.86 24.80
C ALA A 68 11.95 -12.30 23.44
N PRO A 69 12.72 -12.19 22.34
CA PRO A 69 12.28 -12.67 21.04
C PRO A 69 11.97 -14.17 21.10
N ARG A 70 10.89 -14.54 20.41
CA ARG A 70 10.47 -15.93 20.28
C ARG A 70 11.25 -16.66 19.19
N PHE A 71 11.62 -15.94 18.11
CA PHE A 71 12.37 -16.46 16.96
C PHE A 71 13.47 -15.49 16.57
N GLY A 72 14.57 -16.02 16.02
CA GLY A 72 15.68 -15.23 15.49
C GLY A 72 15.32 -14.42 14.26
N GLY A 73 14.32 -14.88 13.48
CA GLY A 73 13.77 -14.21 12.32
C GLY A 73 12.42 -14.80 11.90
N LEU A 74 11.71 -14.10 11.03
CA LEU A 74 10.41 -14.55 10.51
C LEU A 74 10.58 -15.83 9.66
N ARG A 75 11.64 -15.91 8.86
CA ARG A 75 11.92 -17.10 8.04
C ARG A 75 12.12 -18.33 8.91
N ASP A 76 12.87 -18.21 10.03
CA ASP A 76 13.08 -19.30 10.97
C ASP A 76 11.77 -19.79 11.59
N ALA A 77 10.87 -18.85 11.91
CA ALA A 77 9.55 -19.17 12.46
C ALA A 77 8.68 -19.94 11.46
N ILE A 78 8.70 -19.55 10.20
CA ILE A 78 7.95 -20.21 9.11
C ILE A 78 8.51 -21.60 8.87
N ASP A 79 9.81 -21.72 8.62
CA ASP A 79 10.48 -23.01 8.32
C ASP A 79 10.40 -23.99 9.49
N GLY A 80 10.36 -23.47 10.72
CA GLY A 80 10.14 -24.25 11.95
C GLY A 80 8.69 -24.69 12.18
N GLY A 81 7.76 -24.36 11.28
CA GLY A 81 6.35 -24.77 11.35
C GLY A 81 5.53 -24.02 12.41
N ALA A 82 6.02 -22.89 12.93
CA ALA A 82 5.34 -22.16 14.00
C ALA A 82 4.01 -21.51 13.54
N LEU A 83 3.81 -21.38 12.22
CA LEU A 83 2.59 -20.88 11.58
C LEU A 83 1.74 -21.99 10.92
N ALA A 84 2.09 -23.27 11.12
CA ALA A 84 1.27 -24.37 10.64
C ALA A 84 -0.17 -24.25 11.18
N ASP A 85 -1.16 -24.51 10.34
CA ASP A 85 -2.58 -24.41 10.65
C ASP A 85 -3.04 -23.00 11.14
N LYS A 86 -2.28 -21.96 10.85
CA LYS A 86 -2.62 -20.56 11.14
C LYS A 86 -3.03 -19.79 9.88
N VAL A 87 -3.76 -18.70 10.11
CA VAL A 87 -3.96 -17.66 9.11
C VAL A 87 -3.12 -16.44 9.51
N VAL A 88 -2.21 -16.03 8.65
CA VAL A 88 -1.43 -14.80 8.87
C VAL A 88 -2.25 -13.61 8.36
N PHE A 89 -2.58 -12.69 9.26
CA PHE A 89 -3.14 -11.39 8.90
C PHE A 89 -2.02 -10.36 8.81
N PHE A 90 -1.83 -9.76 7.64
CA PHE A 90 -0.82 -8.72 7.46
C PHE A 90 -1.32 -7.36 7.97
N ALA A 91 -0.67 -6.83 9.03
CA ALA A 91 -0.69 -5.44 9.41
C ALA A 91 0.67 -4.79 9.11
N TRP A 92 1.34 -5.29 8.08
CA TRP A 92 2.68 -4.90 7.64
C TRP A 92 2.60 -3.94 6.46
N HIS A 93 3.59 -3.06 6.31
CA HIS A 93 3.67 -2.11 5.21
C HIS A 93 5.10 -1.98 4.72
N GLY A 94 5.26 -1.88 3.40
CA GLY A 94 6.51 -1.69 2.71
C GLY A 94 7.48 -2.87 2.74
N GLY A 95 8.52 -2.79 1.91
CA GLY A 95 9.61 -3.75 1.82
C GLY A 95 9.14 -5.18 1.60
N ARG A 96 9.74 -6.13 2.32
CA ARG A 96 9.45 -7.59 2.18
C ARG A 96 7.98 -7.97 2.42
N GLY A 97 7.21 -7.13 3.07
CA GLY A 97 5.78 -7.35 3.27
C GLY A 97 4.97 -7.11 1.99
N GLU A 98 5.43 -6.23 1.11
CA GLU A 98 4.72 -5.82 -0.10
C GLU A 98 5.36 -6.30 -1.41
N ASP A 99 6.66 -6.65 -1.40
CA ASP A 99 7.39 -7.09 -2.61
C ASP A 99 7.19 -8.57 -2.98
N GLY A 100 6.32 -9.28 -2.27
CA GLY A 100 6.02 -10.70 -2.47
C GLY A 100 6.95 -11.66 -1.73
N THR A 101 8.02 -11.17 -1.08
CA THR A 101 9.01 -12.03 -0.41
C THR A 101 8.39 -12.85 0.72
N VAL A 102 7.68 -12.22 1.64
CA VAL A 102 7.08 -12.90 2.79
C VAL A 102 5.92 -13.78 2.34
N GLN A 103 5.13 -13.33 1.36
CA GLN A 103 4.06 -14.11 0.76
C GLN A 103 4.61 -15.42 0.17
N ARG A 104 5.73 -15.36 -0.57
CA ARG A 104 6.40 -16.56 -1.13
C ARG A 104 6.84 -17.53 -0.04
N TRP A 105 7.40 -17.04 1.07
CA TRP A 105 7.78 -17.91 2.19
C TRP A 105 6.59 -18.62 2.80
N LEU A 106 5.45 -17.95 2.94
CA LEU A 106 4.21 -18.54 3.45
C LEU A 106 3.61 -19.55 2.47
N GLU A 107 3.62 -19.24 1.15
CA GLU A 107 3.18 -20.17 0.10
C GLU A 107 4.01 -21.46 0.09
N ASP A 108 5.35 -21.35 0.13
CA ASP A 108 6.27 -22.48 0.15
C ASP A 108 6.03 -23.38 1.39
N ALA A 109 5.58 -22.80 2.50
CA ALA A 109 5.26 -23.49 3.74
C ALA A 109 3.79 -23.94 3.84
N GLY A 110 2.94 -23.66 2.86
CA GLY A 110 1.51 -23.99 2.88
C GLY A 110 0.72 -23.23 3.94
N VAL A 111 1.18 -22.04 4.34
CA VAL A 111 0.52 -21.19 5.35
C VAL A 111 -0.45 -20.24 4.71
N SER A 112 -1.70 -20.24 5.16
CA SER A 112 -2.73 -19.28 4.71
C SER A 112 -2.44 -17.86 5.20
N TYR A 113 -2.71 -16.85 4.35
CA TYR A 113 -2.52 -15.44 4.71
C TYR A 113 -3.50 -14.53 3.95
N THR A 114 -3.73 -13.34 4.47
CA THR A 114 -4.64 -12.33 3.89
C THR A 114 -3.94 -11.50 2.82
N GLY A 115 -4.72 -10.95 1.88
CA GLY A 115 -4.23 -10.07 0.83
C GLY A 115 -3.77 -10.82 -0.43
N SER A 116 -3.05 -10.13 -1.29
CA SER A 116 -2.56 -10.62 -2.59
C SER A 116 -1.47 -11.67 -2.43
N ASP A 117 -1.30 -12.53 -3.43
CA ASP A 117 -0.25 -13.54 -3.45
C ASP A 117 1.15 -12.94 -3.75
N ALA A 118 2.17 -13.78 -3.70
CA ALA A 118 3.55 -13.35 -3.93
C ALA A 118 3.74 -12.74 -5.32
N ALA A 119 3.08 -13.28 -6.34
CA ALA A 119 3.21 -12.81 -7.71
C ALA A 119 2.55 -11.45 -7.91
N ALA A 120 1.31 -11.30 -7.45
CA ALA A 120 0.57 -10.03 -7.52
C ALA A 120 1.21 -8.94 -6.65
N SER A 121 1.71 -9.29 -5.45
CA SER A 121 2.44 -8.36 -4.59
C SER A 121 3.71 -7.84 -5.25
N ALA A 122 4.54 -8.72 -5.81
CA ALA A 122 5.75 -8.34 -6.55
C ALA A 122 5.43 -7.50 -7.80
N LEU A 123 4.36 -7.86 -8.53
CA LEU A 123 3.90 -7.12 -9.70
C LEU A 123 3.47 -5.70 -9.35
N CYS A 124 2.68 -5.53 -8.29
CA CYS A 124 2.23 -4.20 -7.84
C CYS A 124 3.38 -3.34 -7.28
N PHE A 125 4.36 -3.96 -6.62
CA PHE A 125 5.50 -3.26 -6.03
C PHE A 125 6.45 -2.67 -7.10
N ASP A 126 6.59 -3.35 -8.24
CA ASP A 126 7.32 -2.85 -9.41
C ASP A 126 6.41 -2.01 -10.30
N LYS A 127 6.52 -0.67 -10.20
CA LYS A 127 5.67 0.27 -10.94
C LYS A 127 5.75 0.12 -12.45
N ASP A 128 6.89 -0.32 -13.00
CA ASP A 128 7.05 -0.51 -14.44
C ASP A 128 6.29 -1.75 -14.92
N LEU A 129 6.40 -2.86 -14.20
CA LEU A 129 5.65 -4.08 -14.48
C LEU A 129 4.14 -3.87 -14.26
N ALA A 130 3.74 -3.19 -13.18
CA ALA A 130 2.35 -2.83 -12.92
C ALA A 130 1.77 -1.99 -14.06
N ARG A 131 2.50 -0.96 -14.53
CA ARG A 131 2.10 -0.14 -15.69
C ARG A 131 1.86 -0.99 -16.94
N ALA A 132 2.77 -1.91 -17.25
CA ALA A 132 2.61 -2.79 -18.40
C ALA A 132 1.36 -3.67 -18.31
N ALA A 133 1.07 -4.22 -17.13
CA ALA A 133 -0.11 -5.06 -16.91
C ALA A 133 -1.42 -4.26 -17.04
N VAL A 134 -1.52 -3.08 -16.41
CA VAL A 134 -2.74 -2.26 -16.48
C VAL A 134 -2.92 -1.61 -17.87
N ALA A 135 -1.83 -1.30 -18.58
CA ALA A 135 -1.89 -0.86 -19.98
C ALA A 135 -2.47 -1.94 -20.89
N ALA A 136 -2.02 -3.20 -20.72
CA ALA A 136 -2.56 -4.34 -21.45
C ALA A 136 -4.06 -4.57 -21.18
N ALA A 137 -4.55 -4.19 -20.00
CA ALA A 137 -5.97 -4.20 -19.66
C ALA A 137 -6.73 -2.96 -20.19
N GLY A 138 -6.06 -2.03 -20.90
CA GLY A 138 -6.66 -0.86 -21.51
C GLY A 138 -7.02 0.25 -20.51
N LEU A 139 -6.30 0.36 -19.38
CA LEU A 139 -6.44 1.47 -18.45
C LEU A 139 -5.62 2.68 -18.94
N HIS A 140 -6.10 3.88 -18.59
CA HIS A 140 -5.41 5.11 -18.93
C HIS A 140 -4.24 5.37 -17.97
N LEU A 141 -3.06 5.65 -18.52
CA LEU A 141 -1.80 5.83 -17.83
C LEU A 141 -1.13 7.13 -18.24
N PRO A 142 -0.28 7.74 -17.38
CA PRO A 142 0.62 8.79 -17.79
C PRO A 142 1.55 8.30 -18.91
N ARG A 143 1.85 9.15 -19.89
CA ARG A 143 2.89 8.87 -20.87
C ARG A 143 4.23 8.79 -20.16
N GLY A 144 5.06 7.79 -20.48
CA GLY A 144 6.35 7.62 -19.80
C GLY A 144 6.95 6.25 -20.02
N ALA A 145 8.15 6.08 -19.50
CA ALA A 145 8.94 4.84 -19.59
C ALA A 145 9.99 4.77 -18.48
N ARG A 146 10.78 3.70 -18.47
CA ARG A 146 12.01 3.68 -17.66
C ARG A 146 12.92 4.82 -18.05
N LEU A 147 13.50 5.49 -17.06
CA LEU A 147 14.38 6.64 -17.30
C LEU A 147 15.63 6.25 -18.10
N SER A 148 16.11 5.00 -17.98
CA SER A 148 17.22 4.48 -18.77
C SER A 148 16.88 4.25 -20.25
N GLU A 149 15.60 4.17 -20.60
CA GLU A 149 15.11 3.88 -21.95
C GLU A 149 14.48 5.10 -22.63
N ALA A 150 14.25 6.17 -21.87
CA ALA A 150 13.62 7.40 -22.34
C ALA A 150 14.64 8.49 -22.70
N ASP A 151 14.25 9.42 -23.57
CA ASP A 151 14.88 10.74 -23.65
C ASP A 151 14.08 11.72 -22.74
N PRO A 152 14.63 12.05 -21.55
CA PRO A 152 13.93 12.89 -20.58
C PRO A 152 13.64 14.29 -21.11
N HIS A 153 14.56 14.85 -21.92
CA HIS A 153 14.41 16.20 -22.46
C HIS A 153 13.40 16.24 -23.58
N ALA A 154 13.33 15.19 -24.41
CA ALA A 154 12.31 15.09 -25.45
C ALA A 154 10.91 14.94 -24.85
N LEU A 155 10.75 14.06 -23.83
CA LEU A 155 9.46 13.92 -23.13
C LEU A 155 9.06 15.25 -22.47
N PHE A 156 9.97 15.89 -21.72
CA PHE A 156 9.68 17.17 -21.08
C PHE A 156 9.29 18.26 -22.09
N ALA A 157 9.97 18.33 -23.23
CA ALA A 157 9.64 19.31 -24.29
C ALA A 157 8.24 19.09 -24.87
N ASP A 158 7.77 17.84 -24.91
CA ASP A 158 6.46 17.49 -25.47
C ASP A 158 5.31 17.71 -24.46
N VAL A 159 5.52 17.37 -23.15
CA VAL A 159 4.44 17.42 -22.15
C VAL A 159 4.51 18.61 -21.19
N GLY A 160 5.63 19.35 -21.15
CA GLY A 160 5.84 20.55 -20.35
C GLY A 160 6.11 20.36 -18.88
N ALA A 161 5.75 19.23 -18.28
CA ALA A 161 6.06 18.86 -16.89
C ALA A 161 6.14 17.33 -16.75
N VAL A 162 7.08 16.86 -15.93
CA VAL A 162 7.29 15.41 -15.71
C VAL A 162 7.48 15.07 -14.24
N ALA A 163 7.19 13.83 -13.90
CA ALA A 163 7.49 13.22 -12.62
C ALA A 163 8.55 12.13 -12.81
N LEU A 164 9.61 12.16 -11.99
CA LEU A 164 10.58 11.06 -11.91
C LEU A 164 10.36 10.35 -10.57
N LYS A 165 10.13 9.05 -10.60
CA LYS A 165 9.82 8.26 -9.40
C LYS A 165 10.58 6.94 -9.40
N PRO A 166 11.03 6.43 -8.21
CA PRO A 166 11.58 5.09 -8.11
C PRO A 166 10.56 4.04 -8.55
N ILE A 167 11.06 2.98 -9.23
CA ILE A 167 10.23 1.86 -9.68
C ILE A 167 9.70 1.07 -8.48
N ALA A 168 10.57 0.81 -7.48
CA ALA A 168 10.28 -0.02 -6.33
C ALA A 168 10.55 0.74 -5.02
N ASP A 169 9.67 1.67 -4.66
CA ASP A 169 9.65 2.37 -3.37
C ASP A 169 8.25 2.93 -3.12
N GLY A 170 7.95 3.23 -1.85
CA GLY A 170 6.68 3.77 -1.37
C GLY A 170 6.78 5.19 -0.81
N SER A 171 5.63 5.73 -0.36
CA SER A 171 5.54 6.98 0.41
C SER A 171 6.18 8.21 -0.26
N SER A 172 6.17 8.29 -1.60
CA SER A 172 6.73 9.38 -2.41
C SER A 172 8.23 9.64 -2.17
N ASN A 173 8.97 8.66 -1.63
CA ASN A 173 10.41 8.76 -1.49
C ASN A 173 11.07 8.83 -2.86
N GLY A 174 12.02 9.76 -3.03
CA GLY A 174 12.75 9.91 -4.29
C GLY A 174 11.90 10.43 -5.47
N LEU A 175 10.67 10.94 -5.21
CA LEU A 175 9.83 11.56 -6.23
C LEU A 175 10.35 12.98 -6.54
N TYR A 176 10.57 13.27 -7.81
CA TYR A 176 10.87 14.61 -8.32
C TYR A 176 9.72 15.08 -9.23
N LEU A 177 9.08 16.19 -8.88
CA LEU A 177 8.14 16.89 -9.75
C LEU A 177 8.86 18.03 -10.45
N VAL A 178 8.84 18.02 -11.77
CA VAL A 178 9.68 18.86 -12.63
C VAL A 178 8.79 19.70 -13.53
N HIS A 179 8.88 21.02 -13.35
CA HIS A 179 8.09 22.01 -14.10
C HIS A 179 8.94 22.95 -14.97
N ASP A 180 10.27 22.82 -14.90
CA ASP A 180 11.21 23.59 -15.73
C ASP A 180 12.46 22.75 -16.07
N ARG A 181 13.21 23.19 -17.08
CA ARG A 181 14.36 22.47 -17.61
C ARG A 181 15.51 22.37 -16.62
N ASP A 182 15.75 23.41 -15.84
CA ASP A 182 16.83 23.42 -14.86
C ASP A 182 16.53 22.45 -13.70
N ALA A 183 15.24 22.34 -13.33
CA ALA A 183 14.79 21.33 -12.35
C ALA A 183 14.95 19.90 -12.89
N LEU A 184 14.72 19.68 -14.20
CA LEU A 184 14.98 18.40 -14.85
C LEU A 184 16.45 18.02 -14.77
N ASP A 185 17.34 18.94 -15.15
CA ASP A 185 18.79 18.69 -15.11
C ASP A 185 19.28 18.39 -13.69
N ARG A 186 18.78 19.12 -12.69
CA ARG A 186 19.08 18.83 -11.28
C ARG A 186 18.59 17.46 -10.83
N ALA A 187 17.36 17.09 -11.17
CA ALA A 187 16.79 15.77 -10.83
C ALA A 187 17.60 14.65 -11.49
N LEU A 188 17.93 14.78 -12.78
CA LEU A 188 18.76 13.81 -13.51
C LEU A 188 20.18 13.67 -12.95
N ALA A 189 20.75 14.75 -12.42
CA ALA A 189 22.05 14.74 -11.77
C ALA A 189 22.03 14.11 -10.37
N ALA A 190 20.88 14.13 -9.69
CA ALA A 190 20.68 13.54 -8.37
C ALA A 190 20.33 12.04 -8.40
N ILE A 191 19.99 11.49 -9.58
CA ILE A 191 19.62 10.08 -9.77
C ILE A 191 20.84 9.31 -10.24
N ASP A 192 21.44 8.51 -9.34
CA ASP A 192 22.62 7.69 -9.64
C ASP A 192 22.26 6.49 -10.54
N ASP A 193 21.14 5.80 -10.26
CA ASP A 193 20.67 4.65 -11.04
C ASP A 193 19.40 4.96 -11.82
N ARG A 194 19.57 5.29 -13.09
CA ARG A 194 18.44 5.58 -14.01
C ARG A 194 17.58 4.37 -14.32
N ALA A 195 18.09 3.15 -14.20
CA ALA A 195 17.33 1.93 -14.43
C ALA A 195 16.31 1.67 -13.29
N ALA A 196 16.56 2.24 -12.11
CA ALA A 196 15.66 2.16 -10.97
C ALA A 196 14.57 3.25 -10.96
N TYR A 197 14.47 4.08 -12.00
CA TYR A 197 13.51 5.19 -12.07
C TYR A 197 12.60 5.09 -13.30
N LEU A 198 11.35 5.57 -13.11
CA LEU A 198 10.44 5.95 -14.19
C LEU A 198 10.50 7.45 -14.40
N ILE A 199 10.30 7.89 -15.65
CA ILE A 199 9.91 9.25 -16.00
C ILE A 199 8.52 9.22 -16.63
N GLU A 200 7.63 10.05 -16.15
CA GLU A 200 6.24 10.13 -16.62
C GLU A 200 5.81 11.58 -16.81
N GLU A 201 4.86 11.82 -17.70
CA GLU A 201 4.18 13.13 -17.76
C GLU A 201 3.54 13.42 -16.40
N PHE A 202 3.63 14.68 -15.98
CA PHE A 202 2.91 15.16 -14.81
C PHE A 202 1.45 15.43 -15.16
N VAL A 203 0.57 14.52 -14.75
CA VAL A 203 -0.87 14.64 -14.98
C VAL A 203 -1.47 15.68 -14.04
N GLN A 204 -2.12 16.72 -14.61
CA GLN A 204 -2.85 17.69 -13.81
C GLN A 204 -4.26 17.20 -13.50
N GLY A 205 -4.71 17.38 -12.26
CA GLY A 205 -6.05 16.99 -11.85
C GLY A 205 -6.21 16.88 -10.35
N THR A 206 -7.29 16.24 -9.94
CA THR A 206 -7.58 15.94 -8.54
C THR A 206 -7.01 14.58 -8.18
N GLU A 207 -6.21 14.50 -7.12
CA GLU A 207 -5.69 13.24 -6.62
C GLU A 207 -6.81 12.46 -5.92
N LEU A 208 -7.05 11.23 -6.38
CA LEU A 208 -8.03 10.31 -5.83
C LEU A 208 -7.35 9.00 -5.41
N THR A 209 -7.91 8.38 -4.39
CA THR A 209 -7.57 7.01 -4.02
C THR A 209 -8.83 6.19 -3.80
N VAL A 210 -8.82 4.94 -4.28
CA VAL A 210 -9.95 4.01 -4.20
C VAL A 210 -9.50 2.66 -3.70
N GLY A 211 -10.08 2.23 -2.58
CA GLY A 211 -9.95 0.87 -2.08
C GLY A 211 -10.83 -0.09 -2.86
N VAL A 212 -10.33 -1.29 -3.08
CA VAL A 212 -11.11 -2.43 -3.61
C VAL A 212 -11.05 -3.55 -2.59
N ILE A 213 -12.16 -4.22 -2.35
CA ILE A 213 -12.26 -5.38 -1.48
C ILE A 213 -12.92 -6.54 -2.21
N ASP A 214 -12.42 -7.75 -2.01
CA ASP A 214 -13.09 -8.95 -2.48
C ASP A 214 -14.18 -9.39 -1.51
N GLU A 215 -15.37 -9.64 -2.07
CA GLU A 215 -16.53 -10.17 -1.39
C GLU A 215 -17.02 -11.43 -2.14
N PRO A 216 -17.94 -12.23 -1.59
CA PRO A 216 -18.45 -13.42 -2.27
C PRO A 216 -19.05 -13.18 -3.66
N GLY A 217 -19.38 -11.92 -3.98
CA GLY A 217 -19.91 -11.50 -5.29
C GLY A 217 -18.85 -11.00 -6.29
N GLY A 218 -17.58 -10.97 -5.92
CA GLY A 218 -16.48 -10.42 -6.71
C GLY A 218 -15.85 -9.17 -6.08
N ALA A 219 -14.93 -8.55 -6.82
CA ALA A 219 -14.26 -7.33 -6.39
C ALA A 219 -15.24 -6.14 -6.35
N ARG A 220 -15.22 -5.38 -5.24
CA ARG A 220 -16.04 -4.20 -5.02
C ARG A 220 -15.21 -2.99 -4.67
N ALA A 221 -15.39 -1.89 -5.41
CA ALA A 221 -14.79 -0.61 -5.06
C ALA A 221 -15.48 0.00 -3.82
N LEU A 222 -14.68 0.60 -2.97
CA LEU A 222 -15.12 1.44 -1.86
C LEU A 222 -15.38 2.89 -2.35
N PRO A 223 -16.01 3.75 -1.54
CA PRO A 223 -16.13 5.17 -1.86
C PRO A 223 -14.76 5.81 -2.10
N CYS A 224 -14.66 6.65 -3.14
CA CYS A 224 -13.43 7.38 -3.43
C CYS A 224 -13.05 8.33 -2.29
N THR A 225 -11.76 8.48 -2.04
CA THR A 225 -11.22 9.57 -1.22
C THR A 225 -10.51 10.57 -2.12
N GLU A 226 -10.83 11.84 -1.98
CA GLU A 226 -10.13 12.96 -2.60
C GLU A 226 -9.03 13.46 -1.66
N VAL A 227 -7.84 13.69 -2.22
CA VAL A 227 -6.70 14.26 -1.49
C VAL A 227 -6.47 15.68 -2.00
N ARG A 228 -6.72 16.67 -1.15
CA ARG A 228 -6.41 18.08 -1.42
C ARG A 228 -5.11 18.47 -0.76
N LEU A 229 -4.17 18.89 -1.57
CA LEU A 229 -2.86 19.35 -1.10
C LEU A 229 -2.89 20.86 -0.85
N GLU A 230 -2.23 21.29 0.22
CA GLU A 230 -1.89 22.72 0.36
C GLU A 230 -0.95 23.13 -0.78
N ARG A 231 -1.05 24.38 -1.25
CA ARG A 231 -0.27 24.86 -2.38
C ARG A 231 1.23 24.61 -2.21
N GLY A 232 1.84 23.96 -3.22
CA GLY A 232 3.28 23.68 -3.26
C GLY A 232 3.72 22.45 -2.46
N ARG A 233 2.78 21.61 -1.99
CA ARG A 233 3.09 20.34 -1.33
C ARG A 233 2.88 19.14 -2.25
N VAL A 234 3.54 18.04 -1.89
CA VAL A 234 3.37 16.70 -2.46
C VAL A 234 2.74 15.82 -1.38
N PHE A 235 1.95 14.84 -1.78
CA PHE A 235 1.39 13.84 -0.87
C PHE A 235 2.47 12.86 -0.43
N ASP A 236 3.29 13.30 0.52
CA ASP A 236 4.41 12.57 1.11
C ASP A 236 4.01 11.77 2.36
N PHE A 237 4.99 11.17 3.04
CA PHE A 237 4.78 10.44 4.29
C PHE A 237 4.09 11.28 5.36
N ALA A 238 4.46 12.55 5.50
CA ALA A 238 3.86 13.44 6.50
C ALA A 238 2.40 13.75 6.17
N GLY A 239 2.07 13.92 4.89
CA GLY A 239 0.69 14.03 4.42
C GLY A 239 -0.11 12.75 4.64
N LYS A 240 0.44 11.60 4.23
CA LYS A 240 -0.24 10.28 4.28
C LYS A 240 -0.54 9.78 5.70
N TYR A 241 0.34 10.02 6.66
CA TYR A 241 0.24 9.40 7.99
C TYR A 241 0.14 10.38 9.15
N LEU A 242 0.54 11.64 8.96
CA LEU A 242 0.51 12.67 10.01
C LEU A 242 -0.51 13.78 9.72
N GLY A 243 -1.20 13.75 8.59
CA GLY A 243 -2.22 14.75 8.19
C GLY A 243 -1.65 16.15 7.99
N GLN A 244 -0.36 16.28 7.68
CA GLN A 244 0.30 17.57 7.56
C GLN A 244 0.21 18.11 6.12
N GLY A 245 -0.54 19.21 5.94
CA GLY A 245 -0.65 19.90 4.65
C GLY A 245 -1.49 19.17 3.61
N THR A 246 -2.35 18.25 4.07
CA THR A 246 -3.31 17.53 3.24
C THR A 246 -4.69 17.51 3.90
N VAL A 247 -5.73 17.56 3.07
CA VAL A 247 -7.12 17.34 3.49
C VAL A 247 -7.66 16.15 2.72
N GLU A 248 -8.05 15.11 3.44
CA GLU A 248 -8.65 13.90 2.90
C GLU A 248 -10.17 13.98 3.03
N ILE A 249 -10.89 13.81 1.93
CA ILE A 249 -12.36 13.92 1.88
C ILE A 249 -12.92 12.58 1.41
N THR A 250 -13.63 11.88 2.30
CA THR A 250 -14.28 10.60 2.03
C THR A 250 -15.74 10.63 2.43
N PRO A 251 -16.71 10.43 1.51
CA PRO A 251 -16.56 10.30 0.05
C PRO A 251 -16.04 11.57 -0.61
N ALA A 252 -15.33 11.43 -1.74
CA ALA A 252 -14.81 12.53 -2.53
C ALA A 252 -15.92 13.48 -3.01
N GLU A 253 -15.65 14.77 -3.04
CA GLU A 253 -16.58 15.82 -3.53
C GLU A 253 -16.41 16.03 -5.06
N ILE A 254 -16.66 14.97 -5.83
CA ILE A 254 -16.52 14.97 -7.30
C ILE A 254 -17.85 14.54 -7.95
N PRO A 255 -18.05 14.80 -9.27
CA PRO A 255 -19.25 14.36 -9.99
C PRO A 255 -19.46 12.84 -9.91
N ALA A 256 -20.71 12.40 -9.88
CA ALA A 256 -21.08 10.97 -9.78
C ALA A 256 -20.47 10.14 -10.92
N GLU A 257 -20.42 10.69 -12.13
CA GLU A 257 -19.81 10.03 -13.30
C GLU A 257 -18.31 9.81 -13.10
N ALA A 258 -17.60 10.82 -12.56
CA ALA A 258 -16.17 10.71 -12.22
C ALA A 258 -15.94 9.69 -11.10
N THR A 259 -16.82 9.65 -10.10
CA THR A 259 -16.78 8.63 -9.04
C THR A 259 -16.89 7.23 -9.62
N ALA A 260 -17.91 7.00 -10.50
CA ALA A 260 -18.11 5.69 -11.13
C ALA A 260 -16.90 5.27 -11.98
N ALA A 261 -16.34 6.20 -12.78
CA ALA A 261 -15.15 5.94 -13.61
C ALA A 261 -13.90 5.63 -12.76
N ALA A 262 -13.70 6.34 -11.65
CA ALA A 262 -12.59 6.10 -10.73
C ALA A 262 -12.72 4.72 -10.04
N GLN A 263 -13.93 4.35 -9.62
CA GLN A 263 -14.22 3.05 -9.02
C GLN A 263 -14.05 1.91 -10.03
N GLU A 264 -14.51 2.09 -11.27
CA GLU A 264 -14.30 1.11 -12.35
C GLU A 264 -12.82 0.92 -12.65
N LEU A 265 -12.03 2.01 -12.75
CA LEU A 265 -10.58 1.93 -12.95
C LEU A 265 -9.93 1.12 -11.84
N ALA A 266 -10.28 1.38 -10.57
CA ALA A 266 -9.68 0.68 -9.42
C ALA A 266 -10.00 -0.83 -9.42
N VAL A 267 -11.24 -1.22 -9.73
CA VAL A 267 -11.63 -2.65 -9.83
C VAL A 267 -10.86 -3.32 -10.97
N ARG A 268 -10.81 -2.70 -12.14
CA ARG A 268 -10.08 -3.24 -13.29
C ARG A 268 -8.57 -3.34 -13.04
N ALA A 269 -7.99 -2.38 -12.33
CA ALA A 269 -6.58 -2.45 -11.92
C ALA A 269 -6.34 -3.60 -10.94
N HIS A 270 -7.21 -3.77 -9.93
CA HIS A 270 -7.17 -4.87 -8.98
C HIS A 270 -7.19 -6.23 -9.68
N GLU A 271 -8.10 -6.41 -10.64
CA GLU A 271 -8.23 -7.65 -11.42
C GLU A 271 -7.04 -7.87 -12.37
N ALA A 272 -6.61 -6.84 -13.10
CA ALA A 272 -5.50 -6.92 -14.06
C ALA A 272 -4.16 -7.25 -13.39
N LEU A 273 -3.97 -6.79 -12.15
CA LEU A 273 -2.77 -7.05 -11.35
C LEU A 273 -2.84 -8.36 -10.56
N GLY A 274 -3.97 -9.09 -10.64
CA GLY A 274 -4.19 -10.33 -9.90
C GLY A 274 -4.27 -10.11 -8.38
N CYS A 275 -4.63 -8.92 -7.94
CA CYS A 275 -4.82 -8.62 -6.53
C CYS A 275 -5.91 -9.50 -5.92
N ARG A 276 -5.80 -9.77 -4.63
CA ARG A 276 -6.77 -10.57 -3.87
C ARG A 276 -6.99 -9.97 -2.50
N GLY A 277 -8.23 -10.07 -2.04
CA GLY A 277 -8.68 -9.67 -0.71
C GLY A 277 -8.93 -8.18 -0.64
N TYR A 278 -7.91 -7.37 -0.75
CA TYR A 278 -8.03 -5.93 -0.81
C TYR A 278 -6.80 -5.29 -1.48
N SER A 279 -7.02 -4.12 -2.05
CA SER A 279 -5.97 -3.25 -2.58
C SER A 279 -6.41 -1.79 -2.52
N ARG A 280 -5.49 -0.87 -2.79
CA ARG A 280 -5.79 0.56 -2.97
C ARG A 280 -5.13 1.04 -4.24
N THR A 281 -5.91 1.66 -5.13
CA THR A 281 -5.41 2.27 -6.36
C THR A 281 -5.41 3.79 -6.22
N ASP A 282 -4.25 4.39 -6.45
CA ASP A 282 -4.04 5.83 -6.48
C ASP A 282 -4.07 6.32 -7.93
N MET A 283 -4.74 7.46 -8.19
CA MET A 283 -5.00 7.97 -9.53
C MET A 283 -5.16 9.50 -9.53
N ILE A 284 -5.03 10.11 -10.70
CA ILE A 284 -5.38 11.53 -10.91
C ILE A 284 -6.65 11.58 -11.75
N LEU A 285 -7.67 12.29 -11.28
CA LEU A 285 -8.83 12.65 -12.07
C LEU A 285 -8.48 13.88 -12.93
N SER A 286 -8.13 13.64 -14.18
CA SER A 286 -7.87 14.67 -15.19
C SER A 286 -9.16 15.13 -15.86
N SER A 287 -9.07 16.11 -16.79
CA SER A 287 -10.19 16.52 -17.65
C SER A 287 -10.73 15.40 -18.53
N ASP A 288 -9.89 14.40 -18.85
CA ASP A 288 -10.20 13.30 -19.77
C ASP A 288 -10.59 12.01 -19.02
N GLY A 289 -10.72 12.10 -17.69
CA GLY A 289 -11.06 10.99 -16.81
C GLY A 289 -9.94 10.55 -15.87
N PRO A 290 -10.15 9.46 -15.13
CA PRO A 290 -9.16 8.97 -14.16
C PRO A 290 -7.95 8.34 -14.87
N VAL A 291 -6.74 8.68 -14.38
CA VAL A 291 -5.44 8.24 -14.87
C VAL A 291 -4.75 7.44 -13.75
N TYR A 292 -4.44 6.19 -14.00
CA TYR A 292 -3.80 5.28 -13.03
C TYR A 292 -2.39 5.76 -12.65
N LEU A 293 -2.03 5.70 -11.38
CA LEU A 293 -0.68 5.96 -10.88
C LEU A 293 0.01 4.71 -10.31
N GLU A 294 -0.64 4.03 -9.36
CA GLU A 294 -0.12 2.83 -8.71
C GLU A 294 -1.24 2.06 -7.99
N THR A 295 -1.00 0.78 -7.69
CA THR A 295 -1.85 -0.05 -6.83
C THR A 295 -1.02 -0.63 -5.70
N ASN A 296 -1.52 -0.47 -4.47
CA ASN A 296 -0.89 -0.95 -3.24
C ASN A 296 -1.64 -2.17 -2.71
N THR A 297 -0.93 -3.28 -2.44
CA THR A 297 -1.51 -4.55 -1.98
C THR A 297 -1.63 -4.66 -0.46
N LEU A 298 -0.88 -3.86 0.31
CA LEU A 298 -0.99 -3.76 1.77
C LEU A 298 -1.15 -2.30 2.20
N PRO A 299 -2.26 -1.64 1.81
CA PRO A 299 -2.51 -0.24 2.17
C PRO A 299 -2.61 -0.07 3.69
N GLY A 300 -2.30 1.13 4.16
CA GLY A 300 -2.35 1.48 5.57
C GLY A 300 -3.70 1.16 6.22
N MET A 301 -3.64 0.64 7.44
CA MET A 301 -4.81 0.23 8.24
C MET A 301 -4.86 0.95 9.60
N THR A 302 -4.36 2.18 9.68
CA THR A 302 -4.56 3.03 10.87
C THR A 302 -5.96 3.63 10.85
N HIS A 303 -6.40 4.19 11.97
CA HIS A 303 -7.70 4.89 12.03
C HIS A 303 -7.84 6.01 10.96
N ALA A 304 -6.74 6.67 10.62
CA ALA A 304 -6.69 7.75 9.63
C ALA A 304 -6.38 7.28 8.21
N SER A 305 -6.08 6.00 7.99
CA SER A 305 -5.77 5.47 6.65
C SER A 305 -7.02 5.40 5.76
N PHE A 306 -6.81 5.42 4.45
CA PHE A 306 -7.89 5.48 3.45
C PHE A 306 -8.86 4.29 3.52
N ILE A 307 -8.35 3.04 3.58
CA ILE A 307 -9.23 1.87 3.64
C ILE A 307 -10.19 1.94 4.84
N PRO A 308 -9.74 2.19 6.09
CA PRO A 308 -10.64 2.41 7.22
C PRO A 308 -11.63 3.56 7.04
N GLN A 309 -11.22 4.67 6.41
CA GLN A 309 -12.12 5.80 6.12
C GLN A 309 -13.20 5.39 5.11
N GLN A 310 -12.80 4.73 4.03
CA GLN A 310 -13.68 4.28 2.95
C GLN A 310 -14.65 3.18 3.40
N LEU A 311 -14.20 2.24 4.25
CA LEU A 311 -15.09 1.24 4.87
C LEU A 311 -16.17 1.91 5.75
N ARG A 312 -15.78 2.90 6.57
CA ARG A 312 -16.76 3.67 7.37
C ARG A 312 -17.78 4.40 6.48
N ALA A 313 -17.30 5.05 5.39
CA ALA A 313 -18.19 5.72 4.45
C ALA A 313 -19.13 4.75 3.70
N ALA A 314 -18.67 3.53 3.46
CA ALA A 314 -19.47 2.45 2.89
C ALA A 314 -20.41 1.76 3.90
N GLY A 315 -20.36 2.11 5.18
CA GLY A 315 -21.13 1.45 6.24
C GLY A 315 -20.68 0.02 6.54
N VAL A 316 -19.43 -0.33 6.19
CA VAL A 316 -18.83 -1.65 6.45
C VAL A 316 -18.07 -1.61 7.79
N PRO A 317 -18.51 -2.37 8.80
CA PRO A 317 -17.79 -2.46 10.06
C PRO A 317 -16.40 -3.05 9.84
N MET A 318 -15.37 -2.46 10.48
CA MET A 318 -13.98 -2.93 10.37
C MET A 318 -13.85 -4.41 10.71
N ARG A 319 -14.48 -4.86 11.81
CA ARG A 319 -14.47 -6.26 12.20
C ARG A 319 -15.03 -7.19 11.12
N ALA A 320 -16.14 -6.82 10.48
CA ALA A 320 -16.74 -7.63 9.41
C ALA A 320 -15.80 -7.74 8.20
N PHE A 321 -15.11 -6.64 7.84
CA PHE A 321 -14.08 -6.65 6.80
C PHE A 321 -12.94 -7.61 7.17
N LEU A 322 -12.39 -7.51 8.38
CA LEU A 322 -11.28 -8.37 8.83
C LEU A 322 -11.65 -9.85 8.84
N GLU A 323 -12.84 -10.20 9.35
CA GLU A 323 -13.37 -11.57 9.35
C GLU A 323 -13.57 -12.09 7.92
N GLY A 324 -14.04 -11.24 7.00
CA GLY A 324 -14.16 -11.57 5.58
C GLY A 324 -12.80 -11.87 4.94
N GLN A 325 -11.77 -11.06 5.23
CA GLN A 325 -10.41 -11.29 4.72
C GLN A 325 -9.79 -12.58 5.28
N ILE A 326 -10.01 -12.88 6.55
CA ILE A 326 -9.56 -14.12 7.18
C ILE A 326 -10.28 -15.33 6.56
N ALA A 327 -11.60 -15.23 6.34
CA ALA A 327 -12.37 -16.29 5.69
C ALA A 327 -11.87 -16.55 4.25
N LEU A 328 -11.59 -15.48 3.50
CA LEU A 328 -11.04 -15.57 2.15
C LEU A 328 -9.64 -16.21 2.14
N ALA A 329 -8.79 -15.89 3.12
CA ALA A 329 -7.45 -16.47 3.25
C ALA A 329 -7.49 -18.01 3.44
N ARG A 330 -8.49 -18.53 4.14
CA ARG A 330 -8.68 -19.97 4.36
C ARG A 330 -9.07 -20.77 3.10
N THR A 331 -9.42 -20.08 2.02
CA THR A 331 -9.74 -20.70 0.72
C THR A 331 -8.58 -20.67 -0.28
N ARG A 332 -7.41 -20.27 0.20
CA ARG A 332 -6.18 -20.20 -0.60
C ARG A 332 -5.56 -21.58 -0.77
#